data_c995b7f52f20cc43b086ebd968c4011a
#
_entry.id   c995b7f52f20cc43b086ebd968c4011a
#
_cell.length_a   1.000
_cell.length_b   1.000
_cell.length_c   1.000
_cell.angle_alpha   90.00
_cell.angle_beta   90.00
_cell.angle_gamma   90.00
#
_symmetry.space_group_name_H-M   'P 1'
#
loop_
_entity.id
_entity.type
_entity.pdbx_description
1 polymer ?
#
loop_
_entity_poly.entity_id
_entity_poly.type
_entity_poly.pdbx_seq_one_letter_code
_entity_poly.pdbx_strand_id
1 'polypeptide(L)'
;MRVAGLLLAAGAGRRFGGPKALVTHGGVLWVDRAAAVLRDAGCAPVVVVLGASASSVRARAALEGCVVVDNPDWATGMGSSLRAGLEALTGDGVGAVVVLPVDTPGVTVAAVERLRTLASPTALARASYDGAPGHPVLIGSAHWPAVAASAVGDAGARDYLRAHGALDVPCGDVADGGDVDHPRDLPP
;
A
#
# COMPACT_ATOMS: atom_id res chain seq x y z
N MET A 1 -14.95 4.30 -13.70
CA MET A 1 -14.66 3.22 -12.76
C MET A 1 -13.95 3.82 -11.55
N ARG A 2 -14.35 3.46 -10.32
CA ARG A 2 -13.68 3.92 -9.11
C ARG A 2 -12.42 3.09 -8.87
N VAL A 3 -11.34 3.75 -8.47
CA VAL A 3 -10.06 3.12 -8.08
C VAL A 3 -9.78 3.48 -6.63
N ALA A 4 -9.69 2.49 -5.76
CA ALA A 4 -9.36 2.70 -4.35
C ALA A 4 -7.86 2.81 -4.13
N GLY A 5 -7.47 3.43 -3.02
CA GLY A 5 -6.14 3.32 -2.44
C GLY A 5 -6.16 2.37 -1.24
N LEU A 6 -5.17 1.50 -1.13
CA LEU A 6 -5.00 0.61 0.02
C LEU A 6 -3.62 0.82 0.63
N LEU A 7 -3.58 1.44 1.80
CA LEU A 7 -2.35 1.67 2.56
C LEU A 7 -2.15 0.56 3.59
N LEU A 8 -1.06 -0.18 3.47
CA LEU A 8 -0.67 -1.22 4.42
C LEU A 8 0.26 -0.62 5.49
N ALA A 9 -0.26 -0.41 6.70
CA ALA A 9 0.42 0.26 7.81
C ALA A 9 0.35 -0.53 9.13
N ALA A 10 0.20 -1.86 9.05
CA ALA A 10 -0.04 -2.74 10.19
C ALA A 10 1.24 -3.29 10.86
N GLY A 11 2.40 -3.12 10.25
CA GLY A 11 3.66 -3.73 10.70
C GLY A 11 4.22 -3.13 11.98
N ALA A 12 4.84 -3.97 12.82
CA ALA A 12 5.49 -3.56 14.07
C ALA A 12 6.82 -2.80 13.88
N GLY A 13 7.42 -2.85 12.70
CA GLY A 13 8.68 -2.19 12.41
C GLY A 13 9.86 -2.66 13.29
N ARG A 14 9.96 -3.95 13.59
CA ARG A 14 10.92 -4.51 14.56
C ARG A 14 12.37 -4.15 14.23
N ARG A 15 12.75 -4.17 12.95
CA ARG A 15 14.10 -3.78 12.49
C ARG A 15 14.33 -2.27 12.54
N PHE A 16 13.29 -1.50 12.35
CA PHE A 16 13.32 -0.04 12.43
C PHE A 16 13.34 0.48 13.87
N GLY A 17 12.90 -0.31 14.84
CA GLY A 17 12.79 0.07 16.25
C GLY A 17 11.40 0.55 16.66
N GLY A 18 10.40 0.45 15.80
CA GLY A 18 9.01 0.81 16.07
C GLY A 18 8.14 0.85 14.82
N PRO A 19 6.82 1.03 14.98
CA PRO A 19 5.89 1.05 13.88
C PRO A 19 6.21 2.16 12.88
N LYS A 20 6.47 1.80 11.62
CA LYS A 20 6.82 2.76 10.56
C LYS A 20 5.69 3.77 10.30
N ALA A 21 4.43 3.40 10.58
CA ALA A 21 3.30 4.32 10.51
C ALA A 21 3.46 5.58 11.37
N LEU A 22 4.17 5.46 12.51
CA LEU A 22 4.41 6.53 13.47
C LEU A 22 5.75 7.28 13.26
N VAL A 23 6.52 6.93 12.25
CA VAL A 23 7.75 7.64 11.89
C VAL A 23 7.37 9.02 11.36
N THR A 24 8.09 10.04 11.83
CA THR A 24 7.91 11.42 11.40
C THR A 24 9.07 11.84 10.51
N HIS A 25 8.77 12.44 9.37
CA HIS A 25 9.74 13.11 8.52
C HIS A 25 9.19 14.49 8.11
N GLY A 26 9.96 15.55 8.35
CA GLY A 26 9.49 16.92 8.10
C GLY A 26 8.25 17.31 8.91
N GLY A 27 8.05 16.74 10.10
CA GLY A 27 6.89 17.01 10.96
C GLY A 27 5.61 16.23 10.61
N VAL A 28 5.63 15.40 9.55
CA VAL A 28 4.47 14.63 9.09
C VAL A 28 4.69 13.14 9.32
N LEU A 29 3.68 12.43 9.84
CA LEU A 29 3.74 10.98 9.98
C LEU A 29 3.75 10.30 8.60
N TRP A 30 4.49 9.20 8.48
CA TRP A 30 4.52 8.45 7.22
C TRP A 30 3.15 7.91 6.80
N VAL A 31 2.33 7.48 7.77
CA VAL A 31 0.97 7.03 7.46
C VAL A 31 0.12 8.17 6.86
N ASP A 32 0.25 9.39 7.36
CA ASP A 32 -0.48 10.55 6.83
C ASP A 32 0.00 10.94 5.45
N ARG A 33 1.32 10.95 5.26
CA ARG A 33 1.94 11.24 3.96
C ARG A 33 1.52 10.21 2.91
N ALA A 34 1.58 8.92 3.21
CA ALA A 34 1.21 7.87 2.26
C ALA A 34 -0.29 7.88 1.94
N ALA A 35 -1.15 8.14 2.94
CA ALA A 35 -2.58 8.32 2.72
C ALA A 35 -2.88 9.54 1.83
N ALA A 36 -2.16 10.65 2.03
CA ALA A 36 -2.26 11.84 1.18
C ALA A 36 -1.84 11.54 -0.26
N VAL A 37 -0.71 10.85 -0.47
CA VAL A 37 -0.24 10.45 -1.82
C VAL A 37 -1.32 9.66 -2.56
N LEU A 38 -1.98 8.69 -1.93
CA LEU A 38 -3.06 7.92 -2.55
C LEU A 38 -4.27 8.80 -2.87
N ARG A 39 -4.69 9.66 -1.94
CA ARG A 39 -5.82 10.56 -2.13
C ARG A 39 -5.57 11.59 -3.23
N ASP A 40 -4.41 12.25 -3.19
CA ASP A 40 -4.04 13.31 -4.15
C ASP A 40 -3.85 12.74 -5.57
N ALA A 41 -3.48 11.46 -5.69
CA ALA A 41 -3.50 10.73 -6.96
C ALA A 41 -4.92 10.34 -7.44
N GLY A 42 -5.97 10.74 -6.72
CA GLY A 42 -7.36 10.50 -7.10
C GLY A 42 -7.87 9.10 -6.77
N CYS A 43 -7.25 8.39 -5.82
CA CYS A 43 -7.80 7.15 -5.29
C CYS A 43 -8.94 7.45 -4.30
N ALA A 44 -10.09 6.79 -4.47
CA ALA A 44 -11.25 6.90 -3.59
C ALA A 44 -12.10 5.62 -3.60
N PRO A 45 -12.41 5.02 -2.42
CA PRO A 45 -11.94 5.41 -1.09
C PRO A 45 -10.44 5.14 -0.87
N VAL A 46 -9.86 5.73 0.18
CA VAL A 46 -8.55 5.32 0.71
C VAL A 46 -8.79 4.49 1.96
N VAL A 47 -8.39 3.23 1.92
CA VAL A 47 -8.41 2.30 3.05
C VAL A 47 -7.05 2.24 3.69
N VAL A 48 -6.97 2.38 5.00
CA VAL A 48 -5.73 2.27 5.79
C VAL A 48 -5.84 1.09 6.74
N VAL A 49 -4.99 0.08 6.56
CA VAL A 49 -4.97 -1.10 7.42
C VAL A 49 -3.94 -0.91 8.52
N LEU A 50 -4.39 -0.94 9.76
CA LEU A 50 -3.59 -0.83 10.98
C LEU A 50 -3.48 -2.18 11.68
N GLY A 51 -2.45 -2.33 12.53
CA GLY A 51 -2.20 -3.57 13.28
C GLY A 51 -1.44 -3.31 14.57
N ALA A 52 -0.11 -3.55 14.58
CA ALA A 52 0.78 -3.42 15.70
C ALA A 52 0.63 -2.07 16.36
N SER A 53 0.20 -1.29 16.74
CA SER A 53 0.07 0.06 17.31
C SER A 53 -1.14 0.83 16.79
N ALA A 54 -2.21 0.10 16.41
CA ALA A 54 -3.41 0.71 15.86
C ALA A 54 -3.97 1.86 16.72
N SER A 55 -4.02 1.70 18.06
CA SER A 55 -4.49 2.73 18.97
C SER A 55 -3.61 3.99 18.95
N SER A 56 -2.28 3.81 18.93
CA SER A 56 -1.33 4.94 18.88
C SER A 56 -1.38 5.66 17.54
N VAL A 57 -1.56 4.93 16.42
CA VAL A 57 -1.73 5.54 15.10
C VAL A 57 -3.02 6.35 15.06
N ARG A 58 -4.16 5.78 15.51
CA ARG A 58 -5.45 6.48 15.55
C ARG A 58 -5.41 7.76 16.39
N ALA A 59 -4.62 7.76 17.48
CA ALA A 59 -4.50 8.92 18.37
C ALA A 59 -3.64 10.05 17.78
N ARG A 60 -2.76 9.77 16.83
CA ARG A 60 -1.75 10.73 16.35
C ARG A 60 -1.87 11.07 14.87
N ALA A 61 -2.45 10.19 14.07
CA ALA A 61 -2.52 10.35 12.61
C ALA A 61 -3.76 11.17 12.20
N ALA A 62 -3.59 11.95 11.12
CA ALA A 62 -4.65 12.74 10.50
C ALA A 62 -5.27 11.94 9.32
N LEU A 63 -6.04 10.90 9.65
CA LEU A 63 -6.65 9.98 8.69
C LEU A 63 -8.11 10.35 8.35
N GLU A 64 -8.49 11.62 8.50
CA GLU A 64 -9.82 12.09 8.14
C GLU A 64 -10.13 11.80 6.68
N GLY A 65 -11.31 11.24 6.44
CA GLY A 65 -11.75 10.84 5.09
C GLY A 65 -11.20 9.50 4.61
N CYS A 66 -10.35 8.83 5.41
CA CYS A 66 -9.94 7.45 5.15
C CYS A 66 -10.86 6.45 5.85
N VAL A 67 -10.99 5.27 5.26
CA VAL A 67 -11.59 4.10 5.91
C VAL A 67 -10.49 3.37 6.67
N VAL A 68 -10.54 3.39 8.00
CA VAL A 68 -9.49 2.78 8.83
C VAL A 68 -9.95 1.40 9.30
N VAL A 69 -9.16 0.37 8.97
CA VAL A 69 -9.43 -1.04 9.26
C VAL A 69 -8.36 -1.58 10.20
N ASP A 70 -8.79 -2.24 11.28
CA ASP A 70 -7.87 -2.95 12.17
C ASP A 70 -7.69 -4.38 11.70
N ASN A 71 -6.45 -4.82 11.58
CA ASN A 71 -6.10 -6.21 11.32
C ASN A 71 -5.56 -6.87 12.60
N PRO A 72 -6.34 -7.68 13.32
CA PRO A 72 -5.86 -8.38 14.51
C PRO A 72 -4.78 -9.43 14.20
N ASP A 73 -4.78 -9.95 12.97
CA ASP A 73 -3.85 -10.99 12.53
C ASP A 73 -2.55 -10.43 11.92
N TRP A 74 -2.25 -9.16 12.14
CA TRP A 74 -1.08 -8.47 11.55
C TRP A 74 0.24 -9.21 11.77
N ALA A 75 0.38 -9.93 12.90
CA ALA A 75 1.59 -10.67 13.24
C ALA A 75 1.86 -11.87 12.31
N THR A 76 0.87 -12.30 11.54
CA THR A 76 1.02 -13.37 10.54
C THR A 76 1.63 -12.93 9.21
N GLY A 77 1.89 -11.64 9.06
CA GLY A 77 2.56 -11.06 7.91
C GLY A 77 1.68 -10.15 7.04
N MET A 78 2.29 -9.55 6.02
CA MET A 78 1.66 -8.57 5.12
C MET A 78 0.40 -9.13 4.43
N GLY A 79 0.36 -10.43 4.14
CA GLY A 79 -0.77 -11.07 3.47
C GLY A 79 -2.08 -10.91 4.23
N SER A 80 -2.07 -10.97 5.57
CA SER A 80 -3.27 -10.75 6.38
C SER A 80 -3.79 -9.30 6.24
N SER A 81 -2.90 -8.33 6.18
CA SER A 81 -3.27 -6.92 6.00
C SER A 81 -3.83 -6.65 4.61
N LEU A 82 -3.26 -7.28 3.58
CA LEU A 82 -3.79 -7.20 2.23
C LEU A 82 -5.21 -7.78 2.14
N ARG A 83 -5.45 -8.95 2.74
CA ARG A 83 -6.80 -9.56 2.81
C ARG A 83 -7.80 -8.63 3.49
N ALA A 84 -7.47 -8.13 4.68
CA ALA A 84 -8.34 -7.23 5.43
C ALA A 84 -8.71 -5.97 4.63
N GLY A 85 -7.75 -5.40 3.91
CA GLY A 85 -7.97 -4.23 3.05
C GLY A 85 -8.84 -4.53 1.83
N LEU A 86 -8.62 -5.66 1.15
CA LEU A 86 -9.44 -6.07 0.00
C LEU A 86 -10.88 -6.40 0.42
N GLU A 87 -11.07 -7.03 1.58
CA GLU A 87 -12.39 -7.31 2.14
C GLU A 87 -13.18 -6.03 2.40
N ALA A 88 -12.53 -5.01 2.99
CA ALA A 88 -13.15 -3.72 3.25
C ALA A 88 -13.58 -2.96 1.97
N LEU A 89 -13.03 -3.31 0.81
CA LEU A 89 -13.39 -2.72 -0.48
C LEU A 89 -14.47 -3.50 -1.24
N THR A 90 -14.85 -4.68 -0.74
CA THR A 90 -15.82 -5.56 -1.41
C THR A 90 -17.22 -4.96 -1.31
N GLY A 91 -17.90 -4.87 -2.44
CA GLY A 91 -19.27 -4.35 -2.51
C GLY A 91 -19.41 -2.85 -2.80
N ASP A 92 -18.33 -2.08 -2.78
CA ASP A 92 -18.35 -0.60 -2.91
C ASP A 92 -18.36 -0.10 -4.38
N GLY A 93 -18.50 -0.97 -5.35
CA GLY A 93 -18.45 -0.60 -6.78
C GLY A 93 -17.05 -0.13 -7.22
N VAL A 94 -16.01 -0.53 -6.49
CA VAL A 94 -14.60 -0.29 -6.82
C VAL A 94 -14.14 -1.31 -7.84
N GLY A 95 -13.55 -0.85 -8.94
CA GLY A 95 -13.10 -1.72 -10.04
C GLY A 95 -11.62 -2.12 -9.96
N ALA A 96 -10.82 -1.40 -9.20
CA ALA A 96 -9.40 -1.70 -8.98
C ALA A 96 -8.89 -1.02 -7.71
N VAL A 97 -7.75 -1.49 -7.19
CA VAL A 97 -7.07 -0.91 -6.02
C VAL A 97 -5.59 -0.67 -6.31
N VAL A 98 -5.08 0.48 -5.88
CA VAL A 98 -3.64 0.75 -5.82
C VAL A 98 -3.17 0.49 -4.39
N VAL A 99 -2.25 -0.45 -4.24
CA VAL A 99 -1.70 -0.87 -2.95
C VAL A 99 -0.35 -0.19 -2.71
N LEU A 100 -0.20 0.40 -1.53
CA LEU A 100 1.01 1.10 -1.10
C LEU A 100 1.37 0.68 0.33
N PRO A 101 2.58 0.16 0.59
CA PRO A 101 3.09 -0.02 1.95
C PRO A 101 3.54 1.33 2.54
N VAL A 102 3.44 1.48 3.85
CA VAL A 102 3.82 2.71 4.55
C VAL A 102 5.33 2.96 4.57
N ASP A 103 6.14 1.94 4.31
CA ASP A 103 7.60 1.99 4.38
C ASP A 103 8.31 2.35 3.06
N THR A 104 7.56 2.83 2.08
CA THR A 104 8.07 3.36 0.81
C THR A 104 7.88 4.87 0.70
N PRO A 105 8.54 5.68 1.55
CA PRO A 105 8.28 7.13 1.64
C PRO A 105 8.67 7.92 0.39
N GLY A 106 9.46 7.33 -0.51
CA GLY A 106 9.86 7.92 -1.78
C GLY A 106 8.83 7.79 -2.90
N VAL A 107 7.73 7.05 -2.68
CA VAL A 107 6.65 6.94 -3.66
C VAL A 107 5.88 8.25 -3.74
N THR A 108 5.67 8.75 -4.95
CA THR A 108 5.03 10.03 -5.24
C THR A 108 3.61 9.88 -5.79
N VAL A 109 2.88 10.99 -5.81
CA VAL A 109 1.56 11.09 -6.47
C VAL A 109 1.66 10.66 -7.95
N ALA A 110 2.69 11.12 -8.66
CA ALA A 110 2.89 10.80 -10.09
C ALA A 110 3.05 9.29 -10.35
N ALA A 111 3.75 8.57 -9.46
CA ALA A 111 3.88 7.11 -9.60
C ALA A 111 2.54 6.40 -9.39
N VAL A 112 1.75 6.82 -8.40
CA VAL A 112 0.40 6.28 -8.15
C VAL A 112 -0.53 6.59 -9.32
N GLU A 113 -0.54 7.82 -9.84
CA GLU A 113 -1.35 8.21 -11.00
C GLU A 113 -1.01 7.38 -12.23
N ARG A 114 0.29 7.15 -12.50
CA ARG A 114 0.77 6.35 -13.62
C ARG A 114 0.16 4.95 -13.61
N LEU A 115 0.14 4.28 -12.46
CA LEU A 115 -0.51 2.98 -12.32
C LEU A 115 -2.03 3.10 -12.41
N ARG A 116 -2.63 4.10 -11.76
CA ARG A 116 -4.08 4.31 -11.75
C ARG A 116 -4.67 4.47 -13.15
N THR A 117 -3.93 5.07 -14.10
CA THR A 117 -4.39 5.23 -15.50
C THR A 117 -4.58 3.88 -16.22
N LEU A 118 -3.93 2.82 -15.76
CA LEU A 118 -4.05 1.46 -16.31
C LEU A 118 -5.21 0.67 -15.71
N ALA A 119 -5.97 1.27 -14.80
CA ALA A 119 -6.96 0.55 -14.02
C ALA A 119 -8.09 -0.02 -14.88
N SER A 120 -8.34 -1.30 -14.70
CA SER A 120 -9.49 -2.05 -15.16
C SER A 120 -9.81 -3.18 -14.18
N PRO A 121 -10.98 -3.80 -14.23
CA PRO A 121 -11.28 -4.93 -13.35
C PRO A 121 -10.32 -6.12 -13.48
N THR A 122 -9.64 -6.25 -14.61
CA THR A 122 -8.69 -7.32 -14.91
C THR A 122 -7.24 -6.86 -14.95
N ALA A 123 -6.94 -5.60 -14.57
CA ALA A 123 -5.59 -5.07 -14.59
C ALA A 123 -4.73 -5.68 -13.49
N LEU A 124 -3.49 -6.04 -13.83
CA LEU A 124 -2.41 -6.32 -12.90
C LEU A 124 -1.18 -5.53 -13.35
N ALA A 125 -0.72 -4.60 -12.54
CA ALA A 125 0.48 -3.82 -12.80
C ALA A 125 1.24 -3.51 -11.51
N ARG A 126 2.53 -3.22 -11.62
CA ARG A 126 3.37 -2.81 -10.50
C ARG A 126 4.42 -1.81 -10.97
N ALA A 127 4.76 -0.88 -10.12
CA ALA A 127 5.88 0.00 -10.39
C ALA A 127 7.18 -0.79 -10.50
N SER A 128 8.10 -0.31 -11.33
CA SER A 128 9.47 -0.83 -11.41
C SER A 128 10.47 0.31 -11.35
N TYR A 129 11.61 0.03 -10.73
CA TYR A 129 12.70 0.95 -10.49
C TYR A 129 13.99 0.25 -10.92
N ASP A 130 14.68 0.80 -11.92
CA ASP A 130 15.87 0.19 -12.54
C ASP A 130 15.65 -1.27 -12.97
N GLY A 131 14.44 -1.57 -13.45
CA GLY A 131 14.03 -2.91 -13.87
C GLY A 131 13.62 -3.87 -12.74
N ALA A 132 13.76 -3.47 -11.48
CA ALA A 132 13.29 -4.24 -10.34
C ALA A 132 11.84 -3.89 -9.97
N PRO A 133 10.96 -4.89 -9.73
CA PRO A 133 9.58 -4.64 -9.33
C PRO A 133 9.48 -4.07 -7.92
N GLY A 134 8.55 -3.13 -7.73
CA GLY A 134 8.32 -2.43 -6.46
C GLY A 134 6.87 -1.99 -6.27
N HIS A 135 6.67 -1.00 -5.43
CA HIS A 135 5.38 -0.37 -5.16
C HIS A 135 5.32 1.04 -5.77
N PRO A 136 4.10 1.53 -6.07
CA PRO A 136 2.78 0.94 -5.82
C PRO A 136 2.45 -0.25 -6.74
N VAL A 137 1.38 -1.00 -6.38
CA VAL A 137 0.85 -2.13 -7.15
C VAL A 137 -0.61 -1.88 -7.46
N LEU A 138 -1.03 -2.14 -8.72
CA LEU A 138 -2.42 -2.06 -9.16
C LEU A 138 -3.01 -3.48 -9.30
N ILE A 139 -4.17 -3.71 -8.66
CA ILE A 139 -4.88 -4.98 -8.70
C ILE A 139 -6.34 -4.74 -9.07
N GLY A 140 -6.76 -5.24 -10.22
CA GLY A 140 -8.14 -5.20 -10.67
C GLY A 140 -9.05 -6.09 -9.81
N SER A 141 -10.31 -5.70 -9.66
CA SER A 141 -11.26 -6.36 -8.74
C SER A 141 -11.52 -7.83 -9.07
N ALA A 142 -11.40 -8.24 -10.33
CA ALA A 142 -11.52 -9.64 -10.74
C ALA A 142 -10.44 -10.56 -10.10
N HIS A 143 -9.32 -9.99 -9.69
CA HIS A 143 -8.22 -10.72 -9.07
C HIS A 143 -8.30 -10.80 -7.54
N TRP A 144 -9.11 -9.96 -6.89
CA TRP A 144 -9.13 -9.85 -5.42
C TRP A 144 -9.37 -11.17 -4.70
N PRO A 145 -10.34 -12.04 -5.11
CA PRO A 145 -10.56 -13.30 -4.42
C PRO A 145 -9.32 -14.22 -4.48
N ALA A 146 -8.68 -14.31 -5.64
CA ALA A 146 -7.51 -15.16 -5.83
C ALA A 146 -6.25 -14.58 -5.13
N VAL A 147 -6.07 -13.26 -5.17
CA VAL A 147 -5.01 -12.58 -4.40
C VAL A 147 -5.20 -12.79 -2.92
N ALA A 148 -6.40 -12.60 -2.39
CA ALA A 148 -6.70 -12.81 -0.97
C ALA A 148 -6.44 -14.26 -0.54
N ALA A 149 -6.80 -15.23 -1.36
CA ALA A 149 -6.57 -16.65 -1.09
C ALA A 149 -5.06 -17.02 -1.09
N SER A 150 -4.26 -16.37 -1.95
CA SER A 150 -2.82 -16.64 -2.09
C SER A 150 -1.92 -15.81 -1.18
N ALA A 151 -2.44 -14.73 -0.60
CA ALA A 151 -1.67 -13.82 0.25
C ALA A 151 -1.38 -14.44 1.62
N VAL A 152 -0.22 -15.10 1.73
CA VAL A 152 0.24 -15.77 2.95
C VAL A 152 1.58 -15.18 3.40
N GLY A 153 1.77 -15.03 4.72
CA GLY A 153 3.01 -14.51 5.29
C GLY A 153 3.36 -13.11 4.77
N ASP A 154 4.63 -12.87 4.54
CA ASP A 154 5.16 -11.56 4.11
C ASP A 154 5.19 -11.37 2.58
N ALA A 155 4.80 -12.38 1.81
CA ALA A 155 4.83 -12.30 0.34
C ALA A 155 3.77 -11.32 -0.25
N GLY A 156 2.70 -11.06 0.49
CA GLY A 156 1.59 -10.22 0.02
C GLY A 156 1.04 -10.73 -1.32
N ALA A 157 0.97 -9.87 -2.33
CA ALA A 157 0.55 -10.22 -3.68
C ALA A 157 1.70 -10.60 -4.63
N ARG A 158 2.96 -10.56 -4.19
CA ARG A 158 4.16 -10.69 -5.04
C ARG A 158 4.13 -11.92 -5.95
N ASP A 159 3.87 -13.08 -5.34
CA ASP A 159 3.91 -14.35 -6.09
C ASP A 159 2.75 -14.47 -7.07
N TYR A 160 1.57 -13.98 -6.69
CA TYR A 160 0.41 -13.90 -7.56
C TYR A 160 0.70 -13.01 -8.78
N LEU A 161 1.20 -11.80 -8.57
CA LEU A 161 1.53 -10.85 -9.63
C LEU A 161 2.55 -11.42 -10.61
N ARG A 162 3.60 -12.09 -10.09
CA ARG A 162 4.61 -12.74 -10.90
C ARG A 162 4.00 -13.88 -11.74
N ALA A 163 3.18 -14.74 -11.14
CA ALA A 163 2.57 -15.90 -11.81
C ALA A 163 1.56 -15.49 -12.89
N HIS A 164 0.93 -14.31 -12.76
CA HIS A 164 -0.10 -13.84 -13.69
C HIS A 164 0.38 -12.74 -14.63
N GLY A 165 1.70 -12.55 -14.74
CA GLY A 165 2.28 -11.64 -15.72
C GLY A 165 1.91 -10.16 -15.52
N ALA A 166 1.93 -9.68 -14.26
CA ALA A 166 1.68 -8.27 -13.99
C ALA A 166 2.61 -7.36 -14.80
N LEU A 167 2.06 -6.29 -15.37
CA LEU A 167 2.80 -5.31 -16.15
C LEU A 167 3.78 -4.53 -15.25
N ASP A 168 5.06 -4.54 -15.59
CA ASP A 168 6.06 -3.67 -14.95
C ASP A 168 6.00 -2.27 -15.56
N VAL A 169 5.74 -1.27 -14.71
CA VAL A 169 5.58 0.14 -15.11
C VAL A 169 6.77 0.95 -14.59
N PRO A 170 7.68 1.42 -15.46
CA PRO A 170 8.82 2.22 -15.03
C PRO A 170 8.38 3.49 -14.29
N CYS A 171 8.89 3.69 -13.08
CA CYS A 171 8.58 4.85 -12.23
C CYS A 171 9.83 5.54 -11.67
N GLY A 172 11.04 5.08 -11.99
CA GLY A 172 12.29 5.65 -11.48
C GLY A 172 12.57 7.10 -11.89
N ASP A 173 11.86 7.61 -12.90
CA ASP A 173 11.92 9.03 -13.32
C ASP A 173 11.07 9.96 -12.44
N VAL A 174 10.13 9.42 -11.66
CA VAL A 174 9.18 10.21 -10.85
C VAL A 174 9.14 9.84 -9.37
N ALA A 175 9.74 8.72 -8.98
CA ALA A 175 9.71 8.23 -7.60
C ALA A 175 10.92 7.39 -7.26
N ASP A 176 11.18 7.24 -5.96
CA ASP A 176 12.05 6.24 -5.39
C ASP A 176 11.19 5.16 -4.71
N GLY A 177 11.34 3.91 -5.15
CA GLY A 177 10.59 2.77 -4.63
C GLY A 177 11.26 2.02 -3.49
N GLY A 178 12.36 2.53 -2.96
CA GLY A 178 13.13 1.89 -1.89
C GLY A 178 12.34 1.75 -0.60
N ASP A 179 12.37 0.53 -0.03
CA ASP A 179 11.87 0.28 1.31
C ASP A 179 12.83 0.84 2.35
N VAL A 180 12.33 1.52 3.36
CA VAL A 180 13.15 2.00 4.49
C VAL A 180 13.02 1.01 5.65
N ASP A 181 13.98 0.10 5.76
CA ASP A 181 13.97 -0.96 6.77
C ASP A 181 14.70 -0.58 8.07
N HIS A 182 15.61 0.37 8.01
CA HIS A 182 16.38 0.83 9.18
C HIS A 182 16.37 2.36 9.28
N PRO A 183 16.53 2.95 10.49
CA PRO A 183 16.62 4.40 10.66
C PRO A 183 17.74 5.07 9.86
N ARG A 184 18.83 4.36 9.59
CA ARG A 184 19.97 4.86 8.77
C ARG A 184 19.63 5.00 7.28
N ASP A 185 18.55 4.36 6.81
CA ASP A 185 18.10 4.37 5.42
C ASP A 185 17.14 5.55 5.17
N LEU A 186 16.88 6.37 6.19
CA LEU A 186 16.06 7.58 6.06
C LEU A 186 16.72 8.55 5.08
N PRO A 187 15.96 9.14 4.16
CA PRO A 187 16.47 10.23 3.34
C PRO A 187 16.87 11.43 4.22
N PRO A 188 17.92 12.17 3.83
CA PRO A 188 18.42 13.31 4.59
C PRO A 188 17.40 14.44 4.74
#